data_d8525157faf0fdfa87a4c1eff648f771
#
_entry.id   d8525157faf0fdfa87a4c1eff648f771
#
_cell.length_a   1.000
_cell.length_b   1.000
_cell.length_c   1.000
_cell.angle_alpha   90.00
_cell.angle_beta   90.00
_cell.angle_gamma   90.00
#
_symmetry.space_group_name_H-M   'P 1'
#
loop_
_entity.id
_entity.type
_entity.pdbx_description
1 polymer ?
#
loop_
_entity_poly.entity_id
_entity_poly.type
_entity_poly.pdbx_seq_one_letter_code
_entity_poly.pdbx_strand_id
1 'polypeptide(L)'
;YWKTKKEIILRHTGEHPYEISGPDALKLLQKIFPRDISKVKKGRCSYQFACYHDGGIITDGLLLRIDENCYWFAQADGDMFSWYKANSEGLDVKITEPNVFVSQIQGPKSMELLNHIIEEPIAYTWNYFDWTEVTMLGQKVLISRTGFTNELGWEIYFRPENDTEKLGDLILSEGAKMGM
;
A
#
# COMPACT_ATOMS: atom_id res chain seq x y z
N TYR A 1 9.05 4.14 -19.94
CA TYR A 1 7.68 4.34 -20.44
C TYR A 1 7.16 3.14 -21.23
N TRP A 2 7.79 2.78 -22.39
CA TRP A 2 7.31 1.70 -23.25
C TRP A 2 7.29 0.32 -22.58
N LYS A 3 8.23 0.02 -21.69
CA LYS A 3 8.21 -1.22 -20.91
C LYS A 3 6.98 -1.30 -19.99
N THR A 4 6.62 -0.21 -19.32
CA THR A 4 5.42 -0.16 -18.47
C THR A 4 4.14 -0.38 -19.29
N LYS A 5 4.09 0.15 -20.53
CA LYS A 5 2.93 0.03 -21.41
C LYS A 5 2.75 -1.34 -22.07
N LYS A 6 3.85 -2.04 -22.35
CA LYS A 6 3.84 -3.25 -23.20
C LYS A 6 4.31 -4.51 -22.48
N GLU A 7 5.06 -4.35 -21.40
CA GLU A 7 5.76 -5.43 -20.71
C GLU A 7 5.44 -5.38 -19.21
N ILE A 8 6.52 -5.29 -18.43
CA ILE A 8 6.47 -5.20 -16.98
C ILE A 8 7.70 -4.44 -16.49
N ILE A 9 7.53 -3.71 -15.41
CA ILE A 9 8.63 -3.10 -14.66
C ILE A 9 8.51 -3.43 -13.18
N LEU A 10 9.65 -3.50 -12.50
CA LEU A 10 9.74 -3.37 -11.05
C LEU A 10 10.13 -1.94 -10.72
N ARG A 11 9.41 -1.34 -9.79
CA ARG A 11 9.74 -0.05 -9.22
C ARG A 11 9.80 -0.18 -7.71
N HIS A 12 10.92 0.20 -7.13
CA HIS A 12 10.98 0.44 -5.70
C HIS A 12 10.52 1.87 -5.43
N THR A 13 9.54 2.04 -4.56
CA THR A 13 8.96 3.35 -4.27
C THR A 13 9.52 3.91 -2.98
N GLY A 14 9.51 5.23 -2.84
CA GLY A 14 9.80 5.89 -1.57
C GLY A 14 8.61 5.93 -0.62
N GLU A 15 7.51 5.29 -1.00
CA GLU A 15 6.31 5.22 -0.18
C GLU A 15 6.56 4.36 1.05
N HIS A 16 6.18 4.88 2.20
CA HIS A 16 6.19 4.13 3.46
C HIS A 16 4.90 4.45 4.23
N PRO A 17 4.27 3.43 4.82
CA PRO A 17 3.06 3.65 5.59
C PRO A 17 3.33 4.30 6.94
N TYR A 18 2.40 5.17 7.36
CA TYR A 18 2.14 5.40 8.77
C TYR A 18 1.05 4.46 9.25
N GLU A 19 1.23 3.87 10.42
CA GLU A 19 0.19 3.08 11.08
C GLU A 19 -0.52 3.93 12.12
N ILE A 20 -1.84 3.97 12.00
CA ILE A 20 -2.75 4.63 12.94
C ILE A 20 -3.65 3.54 13.52
N SER A 21 -3.48 3.26 14.83
CA SER A 21 -4.21 2.19 15.49
C SER A 21 -4.79 2.64 16.83
N GLY A 22 -5.84 1.97 17.29
CA GLY A 22 -6.51 2.24 18.55
C GLY A 22 -7.99 2.59 18.40
N PRO A 23 -8.72 2.68 19.52
CA PRO A 23 -10.17 2.90 19.52
C PRO A 23 -10.63 4.15 18.78
N ASP A 24 -9.83 5.22 18.83
CA ASP A 24 -10.14 6.50 18.18
C ASP A 24 -9.43 6.70 16.82
N ALA A 25 -8.83 5.63 16.24
CA ALA A 25 -8.12 5.72 14.96
C ALA A 25 -9.00 6.28 13.83
N LEU A 26 -10.22 5.75 13.68
CA LEU A 26 -11.17 6.26 12.70
C LEU A 26 -11.49 7.75 12.93
N LYS A 27 -11.67 8.16 14.19
CA LYS A 27 -11.99 9.54 14.55
C LYS A 27 -10.85 10.50 14.20
N LEU A 28 -9.60 10.09 14.43
CA LEU A 28 -8.43 10.87 14.02
C LEU A 28 -8.37 11.01 12.49
N LEU A 29 -8.50 9.89 11.77
CA LEU A 29 -8.44 9.90 10.31
C LEU A 29 -9.54 10.76 9.70
N GLN A 30 -10.75 10.75 10.28
CA GLN A 30 -11.87 11.55 9.78
C GLN A 30 -11.69 13.07 10.01
N LYS A 31 -10.82 13.49 10.94
CA LYS A 31 -10.44 14.91 11.07
C LYS A 31 -9.53 15.38 9.95
N ILE A 32 -8.76 14.47 9.36
CA ILE A 32 -7.66 14.78 8.44
C ILE A 32 -8.06 14.55 7.00
N PHE A 33 -8.80 13.47 6.73
CA PHE A 33 -9.23 13.10 5.38
C PHE A 33 -10.66 13.56 5.10
N PRO A 34 -10.91 14.23 3.97
CA PRO A 34 -12.22 14.79 3.66
C PRO A 34 -13.26 13.73 3.27
N ARG A 35 -12.82 12.54 2.86
CA ARG A 35 -13.73 11.44 2.51
C ARG A 35 -14.17 10.69 3.76
N ASP A 36 -15.32 10.05 3.68
CA ASP A 36 -15.86 9.20 4.76
C ASP A 36 -15.06 7.90 4.91
N ILE A 37 -14.14 7.90 5.88
CA ILE A 37 -13.23 6.77 6.16
C ILE A 37 -13.98 5.55 6.70
N SER A 38 -15.14 5.74 7.32
CA SER A 38 -15.94 4.61 7.83
C SER A 38 -16.38 3.63 6.73
N LYS A 39 -16.42 4.09 5.48
CA LYS A 39 -16.75 3.28 4.30
C LYS A 39 -15.59 2.43 3.78
N VAL A 40 -14.37 2.66 4.25
CA VAL A 40 -13.22 1.83 3.86
C VAL A 40 -13.29 0.51 4.61
N LYS A 41 -13.51 -0.58 3.89
CA LYS A 41 -13.62 -1.93 4.44
C LYS A 41 -12.26 -2.60 4.52
N LYS A 42 -12.11 -3.58 5.43
CA LYS A 42 -10.95 -4.51 5.41
C LYS A 42 -10.89 -5.23 4.06
N GLY A 43 -9.69 -5.38 3.51
CA GLY A 43 -9.50 -5.90 2.15
C GLY A 43 -9.66 -4.83 1.04
N ARG A 44 -9.90 -3.58 1.40
CA ARG A 44 -10.01 -2.45 0.46
C ARG A 44 -9.06 -1.33 0.83
N CYS A 45 -8.49 -0.72 -0.19
CA CYS A 45 -7.78 0.56 -0.08
C CYS A 45 -8.69 1.71 -0.50
N SER A 46 -8.29 2.92 -0.16
CA SER A 46 -8.92 4.14 -0.63
C SER A 46 -7.88 5.23 -0.87
N TYR A 47 -7.88 5.81 -2.05
CA TYR A 47 -7.06 6.98 -2.33
C TYR A 47 -7.59 8.21 -1.57
N GLN A 48 -6.73 8.85 -0.82
CA GLN A 48 -7.07 9.94 0.09
C GLN A 48 -6.16 11.14 -0.11
N PHE A 49 -6.71 12.32 0.13
CA PHE A 49 -5.96 13.56 0.32
C PHE A 49 -5.94 13.89 1.81
N ALA A 50 -4.75 14.07 2.38
CA ALA A 50 -4.63 14.65 3.70
C ALA A 50 -4.68 16.18 3.59
N CYS A 51 -5.50 16.82 4.40
CA CYS A 51 -5.73 18.26 4.29
C CYS A 51 -5.43 19.00 5.60
N TYR A 52 -5.02 20.26 5.45
CA TYR A 52 -5.08 21.24 6.53
C TYR A 52 -6.52 21.64 6.83
N HIS A 53 -6.74 22.35 7.93
CA HIS A 53 -8.08 22.79 8.35
C HIS A 53 -8.71 23.84 7.41
N ASP A 54 -7.91 24.51 6.60
CA ASP A 54 -8.37 25.45 5.57
C ASP A 54 -8.69 24.77 4.21
N GLY A 55 -8.48 23.44 4.14
CA GLY A 55 -8.70 22.63 2.94
C GLY A 55 -7.49 22.52 2.02
N GLY A 56 -6.36 23.16 2.36
CA GLY A 56 -5.11 22.97 1.63
C GLY A 56 -4.63 21.51 1.72
N ILE A 57 -4.15 20.96 0.60
CA ILE A 57 -3.64 19.58 0.55
C ILE A 57 -2.23 19.54 1.15
N ILE A 58 -2.01 18.63 2.09
CA ILE A 58 -0.67 18.34 2.66
C ILE A 58 0.03 17.33 1.77
N THR A 59 -0.63 16.20 1.53
CA THR A 59 -0.16 15.09 0.72
C THR A 59 -1.33 14.24 0.27
N ASP A 60 -1.07 13.30 -0.62
CA ASP A 60 -1.99 12.25 -1.01
C ASP A 60 -1.38 10.87 -0.80
N GLY A 61 -2.21 9.86 -0.79
CA GLY A 61 -1.74 8.50 -0.59
C GLY A 61 -2.86 7.48 -0.55
N LEU A 62 -2.45 6.27 -0.25
CA LEU A 62 -3.33 5.11 -0.19
C LEU A 62 -3.62 4.74 1.26
N LEU A 63 -4.88 4.79 1.64
CA LEU A 63 -5.34 4.34 2.96
C LEU A 63 -5.80 2.88 2.86
N LEU A 64 -5.16 2.01 3.63
CA LEU A 64 -5.51 0.60 3.79
C LEU A 64 -6.14 0.40 5.17
N ARG A 65 -7.30 -0.24 5.24
CA ARG A 65 -7.83 -0.70 6.52
C ARG A 65 -7.30 -2.09 6.81
N ILE A 66 -6.29 -2.16 7.68
CA ILE A 66 -5.59 -3.40 8.02
C ILE A 66 -6.42 -4.27 8.96
N ASP A 67 -7.04 -3.63 9.96
CA ASP A 67 -7.96 -4.30 10.87
C ASP A 67 -9.06 -3.34 11.33
N GLU A 68 -9.91 -3.74 12.27
CA GLU A 68 -11.06 -2.96 12.72
C GLU A 68 -10.66 -1.54 13.15
N ASN A 69 -9.61 -1.42 13.94
CA ASN A 69 -9.08 -0.15 14.46
C ASN A 69 -7.60 0.05 14.10
N CYS A 70 -7.18 -0.45 12.94
CA CYS A 70 -5.82 -0.31 12.45
C CYS A 70 -5.82 0.06 10.97
N TYR A 71 -5.13 1.14 10.66
CA TYR A 71 -5.04 1.68 9.30
C TYR A 71 -3.59 1.98 8.95
N TRP A 72 -3.24 1.73 7.69
CA TRP A 72 -2.00 2.23 7.10
C TRP A 72 -2.32 3.33 6.09
N PHE A 73 -1.57 4.40 6.14
CA PHE A 73 -1.58 5.42 5.11
C PHE A 73 -0.22 5.47 4.43
N ALA A 74 -0.15 4.89 3.24
CA ALA A 74 1.05 4.87 2.41
C ALA A 74 1.09 6.14 1.56
N GLN A 75 2.15 6.93 1.77
CA GLN A 75 2.39 8.21 1.10
C GLN A 75 3.83 8.30 0.62
N ALA A 76 4.09 9.14 -0.37
CA ALA A 76 5.41 9.33 -0.94
C ALA A 76 6.21 10.45 -0.24
N ASP A 77 5.53 11.48 0.25
CA ASP A 77 6.12 12.68 0.85
C ASP A 77 5.18 13.35 1.86
N GLY A 78 5.63 14.45 2.46
CA GLY A 78 4.88 15.22 3.44
C GLY A 78 5.09 14.75 4.88
N ASP A 79 5.10 15.71 5.84
CA ASP A 79 5.22 15.43 7.28
C ASP A 79 3.84 15.12 7.90
N MET A 80 3.37 13.91 7.67
CA MET A 80 2.12 13.46 8.24
C MET A 80 2.25 13.07 9.71
N PHE A 81 3.44 12.68 10.17
CA PHE A 81 3.61 12.27 11.57
C PHE A 81 3.29 13.43 12.53
N SER A 82 3.87 14.59 12.29
CA SER A 82 3.60 15.80 13.09
C SER A 82 2.12 16.20 13.00
N TRP A 83 1.51 16.08 11.81
CA TRP A 83 0.10 16.41 11.62
C TRP A 83 -0.84 15.45 12.35
N TYR A 84 -0.56 14.14 12.31
CA TYR A 84 -1.30 13.16 13.11
C TYR A 84 -1.18 13.46 14.60
N LYS A 85 0.05 13.73 15.10
CA LYS A 85 0.28 14.07 16.51
C LYS A 85 -0.47 15.31 16.93
N ALA A 86 -0.44 16.38 16.15
CA ALA A 86 -1.15 17.62 16.44
C ALA A 86 -2.67 17.43 16.54
N ASN A 87 -3.24 16.52 15.73
CA ASN A 87 -4.68 16.27 15.69
C ASN A 87 -5.15 15.15 16.63
N SER A 88 -4.23 14.44 17.30
CA SER A 88 -4.55 13.31 18.17
C SER A 88 -4.79 13.67 19.62
N GLU A 89 -4.71 14.93 20.01
CA GLU A 89 -4.94 15.35 21.39
C GLU A 89 -6.31 14.90 21.89
N GLY A 90 -6.33 14.25 23.06
CA GLY A 90 -7.54 13.69 23.68
C GLY A 90 -8.11 12.44 23.00
N LEU A 91 -7.38 11.81 22.07
CA LEU A 91 -7.77 10.58 21.39
C LEU A 91 -6.92 9.39 21.87
N ASP A 92 -7.55 8.24 22.03
CA ASP A 92 -6.87 6.97 22.31
C ASP A 92 -6.38 6.34 21.00
N VAL A 93 -5.22 6.80 20.54
CA VAL A 93 -4.58 6.35 19.30
C VAL A 93 -3.07 6.18 19.45
N LYS A 94 -2.56 5.17 18.77
CA LYS A 94 -1.13 4.96 18.56
C LYS A 94 -0.80 5.31 17.10
N ILE A 95 0.26 6.10 16.90
CA ILE A 95 0.76 6.51 15.58
C ILE A 95 2.22 6.05 15.49
N THR A 96 2.52 5.21 14.52
CA THR A 96 3.85 4.63 14.32
C THR A 96 4.23 4.55 12.85
N GLU A 97 5.52 4.38 12.59
CA GLU A 97 6.06 3.98 11.31
C GLU A 97 6.38 2.47 11.39
N PRO A 98 5.63 1.60 10.71
CA PRO A 98 5.77 0.15 10.86
C PRO A 98 7.00 -0.43 10.14
N ASN A 99 7.89 0.41 9.55
CA ASN A 99 9.05 0.00 8.77
C ASN A 99 8.69 -0.97 7.61
N VAL A 100 7.59 -0.68 6.97
CA VAL A 100 7.13 -1.42 5.78
C VAL A 100 7.66 -0.74 4.53
N PHE A 101 8.24 -1.53 3.62
CA PHE A 101 8.74 -1.06 2.33
C PHE A 101 7.78 -1.46 1.22
N VAL A 102 7.55 -0.55 0.28
CA VAL A 102 6.63 -0.78 -0.84
C VAL A 102 7.41 -0.91 -2.14
N SER A 103 7.17 -2.00 -2.86
CA SER A 103 7.64 -2.20 -4.24
C SER A 103 6.45 -2.37 -5.16
N GLN A 104 6.60 -1.94 -6.41
CA GLN A 104 5.53 -1.99 -7.41
C GLN A 104 5.98 -2.82 -8.61
N ILE A 105 5.19 -3.83 -8.97
CA ILE A 105 5.27 -4.49 -10.28
C ILE A 105 4.15 -3.91 -11.16
N GLN A 106 4.51 -3.31 -12.29
CA GLN A 106 3.59 -2.51 -13.09
C GLN A 106 3.72 -2.87 -14.58
N GLY A 107 2.59 -2.93 -15.26
CA GLY A 107 2.50 -3.23 -16.68
C GLY A 107 1.55 -4.41 -16.96
N PRO A 108 1.20 -4.67 -18.23
CA PRO A 108 0.21 -5.68 -18.61
C PRO A 108 0.57 -7.10 -18.18
N LYS A 109 1.85 -7.44 -18.03
CA LYS A 109 2.30 -8.77 -17.56
C LYS A 109 2.42 -8.86 -16.02
N SER A 110 2.08 -7.80 -15.27
CA SER A 110 2.27 -7.77 -13.81
C SER A 110 1.43 -8.84 -13.09
N MET A 111 0.24 -9.13 -13.57
CA MET A 111 -0.61 -10.18 -13.00
C MET A 111 -0.05 -11.59 -13.24
N GLU A 112 0.53 -11.81 -14.42
CA GLU A 112 1.19 -13.08 -14.75
C GLU A 112 2.39 -13.31 -13.83
N LEU A 113 3.26 -12.32 -13.69
CA LEU A 113 4.39 -12.39 -12.76
C LEU A 113 3.92 -12.60 -11.32
N LEU A 114 2.95 -11.82 -10.84
CA LEU A 114 2.46 -11.97 -9.49
C LEU A 114 1.99 -13.40 -9.22
N ASN A 115 1.13 -13.95 -10.09
CA ASN A 115 0.62 -15.32 -9.93
C ASN A 115 1.70 -16.41 -10.09
N HIS A 116 2.84 -16.08 -10.67
CA HIS A 116 3.97 -16.99 -10.77
C HIS A 116 4.83 -17.03 -9.50
N ILE A 117 4.89 -15.92 -8.76
CA ILE A 117 5.74 -15.78 -7.56
C ILE A 117 5.00 -16.00 -6.25
N ILE A 118 3.67 -16.03 -6.24
CA ILE A 118 2.85 -16.32 -5.06
C ILE A 118 2.41 -17.79 -5.04
N GLU A 119 2.22 -18.36 -3.85
CA GLU A 119 1.84 -19.76 -3.69
C GLU A 119 0.39 -20.03 -4.05
N GLU A 120 -0.50 -19.08 -3.75
CA GLU A 120 -1.93 -19.16 -4.03
C GLU A 120 -2.33 -18.09 -5.05
N PRO A 121 -2.44 -18.45 -6.35
CA PRO A 121 -2.79 -17.48 -7.38
C PRO A 121 -4.09 -16.74 -7.12
N ILE A 122 -4.09 -15.44 -7.37
CA ILE A 122 -5.28 -14.60 -7.26
C ILE A 122 -6.05 -14.53 -8.57
N ALA A 123 -7.36 -14.34 -8.48
CA ALA A 123 -8.23 -14.28 -9.65
C ALA A 123 -8.10 -12.95 -10.41
N TYR A 124 -8.25 -13.00 -11.73
CA TYR A 124 -8.28 -11.79 -12.58
C TYR A 124 -9.47 -10.87 -12.31
N THR A 125 -10.44 -11.33 -11.52
CA THR A 125 -11.64 -10.56 -11.12
C THR A 125 -11.39 -9.57 -9.97
N TRP A 126 -10.18 -9.50 -9.45
CA TRP A 126 -9.84 -8.53 -8.41
C TRP A 126 -10.09 -7.10 -8.90
N ASN A 127 -10.72 -6.30 -8.06
CA ASN A 127 -10.99 -4.91 -8.38
C ASN A 127 -9.79 -4.03 -8.05
N TYR A 128 -9.68 -2.92 -8.76
CA TYR A 128 -8.77 -1.86 -8.38
C TYR A 128 -9.08 -1.41 -6.94
N PHE A 129 -8.04 -1.21 -6.13
CA PHE A 129 -8.10 -0.98 -4.68
C PHE A 129 -8.45 -2.19 -3.80
N ASP A 130 -8.47 -3.41 -4.31
CA ASP A 130 -8.46 -4.59 -3.43
C ASP A 130 -7.07 -4.84 -2.89
N TRP A 131 -6.99 -5.36 -1.65
CA TRP A 131 -5.75 -5.84 -1.05
C TRP A 131 -5.97 -7.15 -0.29
N THR A 132 -4.93 -7.96 -0.17
CA THR A 132 -4.90 -9.18 0.67
C THR A 132 -3.49 -9.52 1.10
N GLU A 133 -3.37 -10.48 2.01
CA GLU A 133 -2.11 -11.17 2.26
C GLU A 133 -1.96 -12.37 1.33
N VAL A 134 -0.77 -12.57 0.80
CA VAL A 134 -0.37 -13.73 -0.01
C VAL A 134 0.91 -14.33 0.58
N THR A 135 1.22 -15.56 0.18
CA THR A 135 2.46 -16.22 0.56
C THR A 135 3.45 -16.22 -0.60
N MET A 136 4.70 -15.79 -0.35
CA MET A 136 5.82 -15.82 -1.26
C MET A 136 7.01 -16.47 -0.55
N LEU A 137 7.54 -17.58 -1.05
CA LEU A 137 8.60 -18.36 -0.41
C LEU A 137 8.34 -18.65 1.08
N GLY A 138 7.11 -19.07 1.41
CA GLY A 138 6.68 -19.33 2.78
C GLY A 138 6.49 -18.10 3.67
N GLN A 139 6.67 -16.90 3.14
CA GLN A 139 6.55 -15.63 3.87
C GLN A 139 5.27 -14.89 3.49
N LYS A 140 4.55 -14.37 4.49
CA LYS A 140 3.37 -13.55 4.24
C LYS A 140 3.76 -12.13 3.89
N VAL A 141 3.24 -11.65 2.77
CA VAL A 141 3.34 -10.27 2.31
C VAL A 141 1.94 -9.72 2.01
N LEU A 142 1.74 -8.43 2.18
CA LEU A 142 0.51 -7.78 1.75
C LEU A 142 0.68 -7.29 0.32
N ILE A 143 -0.33 -7.52 -0.49
CA ILE A 143 -0.40 -6.98 -1.86
C ILE A 143 -1.66 -6.16 -2.04
N SER A 144 -1.59 -5.12 -2.86
CA SER A 144 -2.77 -4.38 -3.31
C SER A 144 -2.78 -4.22 -4.82
N ARG A 145 -3.98 -4.24 -5.42
CA ARG A 145 -4.16 -3.92 -6.83
C ARG A 145 -4.19 -2.40 -7.00
N THR A 146 -3.03 -1.80 -6.89
CA THR A 146 -2.79 -0.37 -6.96
C THR A 146 -1.48 -0.08 -7.68
N GLY A 147 -1.18 1.19 -7.94
CA GLY A 147 0.06 1.63 -8.55
C GLY A 147 -0.07 3.02 -9.13
N PHE A 148 1.07 3.61 -9.43
CA PHE A 148 1.20 5.01 -9.85
C PHE A 148 1.56 5.17 -11.34
N THR A 149 1.27 4.16 -12.17
CA THR A 149 1.64 4.16 -13.60
C THR A 149 0.48 4.30 -14.56
N ASN A 150 -0.74 4.28 -14.05
CA ASN A 150 -1.98 4.17 -14.83
C ASN A 150 -2.02 2.91 -15.73
N GLU A 151 -1.30 1.88 -15.32
CA GLU A 151 -1.31 0.54 -15.92
C GLU A 151 -1.77 -0.50 -14.91
N LEU A 152 -2.06 -1.72 -15.37
CA LEU A 152 -2.25 -2.85 -14.47
C LEU A 152 -1.01 -3.00 -13.58
N GLY A 153 -1.22 -3.12 -12.29
CA GLY A 153 -0.10 -3.22 -11.37
C GLY A 153 -0.49 -3.62 -9.96
N TRP A 154 0.55 -3.92 -9.21
CA TRP A 154 0.46 -4.41 -7.86
C TRP A 154 1.51 -3.72 -7.01
N GLU A 155 1.12 -3.32 -5.81
CA GLU A 155 2.02 -2.88 -4.75
C GLU A 155 2.21 -4.03 -3.78
N ILE A 156 3.47 -4.28 -3.42
CA ILE A 156 3.88 -5.35 -2.50
C ILE A 156 4.48 -4.66 -1.28
N TYR A 157 3.90 -4.94 -0.12
CA TYR A 157 4.27 -4.35 1.16
C TYR A 157 5.10 -5.36 1.95
N PHE A 158 6.39 -5.12 2.05
CA PHE A 158 7.33 -5.94 2.80
C PHE A 158 7.42 -5.43 4.24
N ARG A 159 7.12 -6.32 5.18
CA ARG A 159 7.22 -6.04 6.60
C ARG A 159 8.63 -6.31 7.12
N PRO A 160 9.01 -5.79 8.31
CA PRO A 160 10.34 -6.00 8.89
C PRO A 160 10.75 -7.46 9.06
N GLU A 161 9.79 -8.36 9.26
CA GLU A 161 10.02 -9.80 9.38
C GLU A 161 10.29 -10.53 8.07
N ASN A 162 10.06 -9.87 6.93
CA ASN A 162 10.29 -10.46 5.62
C ASN A 162 11.78 -10.43 5.24
N ASP A 163 12.26 -11.53 4.68
CA ASP A 163 13.56 -11.61 4.01
C ASP A 163 13.46 -10.92 2.64
N THR A 164 13.60 -9.60 2.66
CA THR A 164 13.41 -8.74 1.48
C THR A 164 14.42 -9.02 0.38
N GLU A 165 15.62 -9.51 0.71
CA GLU A 165 16.64 -9.91 -0.27
C GLU A 165 16.14 -11.10 -1.09
N LYS A 166 15.74 -12.20 -0.43
CA LYS A 166 15.21 -13.37 -1.13
C LYS A 166 13.94 -13.08 -1.93
N LEU A 167 13.03 -12.29 -1.37
CA LEU A 167 11.79 -11.92 -2.07
C LEU A 167 12.09 -11.02 -3.27
N GLY A 168 13.03 -10.09 -3.14
CA GLY A 168 13.50 -9.26 -4.24
C GLY A 168 14.14 -10.08 -5.36
N ASP A 169 15.02 -11.00 -5.01
CA ASP A 169 15.68 -11.92 -5.97
C ASP A 169 14.68 -12.79 -6.71
N LEU A 170 13.63 -13.28 -6.03
CA LEU A 170 12.54 -14.00 -6.68
C LEU A 170 11.85 -13.13 -7.73
N ILE A 171 11.43 -11.92 -7.36
CA ILE A 171 10.75 -10.99 -8.26
C ILE A 171 11.63 -10.66 -9.47
N LEU A 172 12.92 -10.37 -9.23
CA LEU A 172 13.86 -10.01 -10.28
C LEU A 172 14.14 -11.18 -11.22
N SER A 173 14.40 -12.37 -10.69
CA SER A 173 14.73 -13.55 -11.50
C SER A 173 13.54 -14.01 -12.36
N GLU A 174 12.35 -14.07 -11.79
CA GLU A 174 11.15 -14.47 -12.54
C GLU A 174 10.68 -13.36 -13.50
N GLY A 175 10.77 -12.10 -13.07
CA GLY A 175 10.46 -10.95 -13.92
C GLY A 175 11.40 -10.84 -15.13
N ALA A 176 12.68 -11.13 -14.97
CA ALA A 176 13.64 -11.13 -16.08
C ALA A 176 13.26 -12.14 -17.18
N LYS A 177 12.73 -13.32 -16.81
CA LYS A 177 12.24 -14.32 -17.78
C LYS A 177 11.04 -13.81 -18.60
N MET A 178 10.29 -12.86 -18.06
CA MET A 178 9.12 -12.23 -18.70
C MET A 178 9.44 -10.91 -19.41
N GLY A 179 10.73 -10.47 -19.41
CA GLY A 179 11.20 -9.26 -20.09
C GLY A 179 11.17 -8.00 -19.22
N MET A 180 11.15 -8.13 -17.89
CA MET A 180 11.23 -7.03 -16.92
C MET A 180 12.56 -6.27 -17.01
#